data_e900ca9929b6ac0fe7d84c05895475eb
#
_entry.id   e900ca9929b6ac0fe7d84c05895475eb
#
_cell.length_a   1.000
_cell.length_b   1.000
_cell.length_c   1.000
_cell.angle_alpha   90.00
_cell.angle_beta   90.00
_cell.angle_gamma   90.00
#
_symmetry.space_group_name_H-M   'P 1'
#
loop_
_entity.id
_entity.type
_entity.pdbx_description
1 polymer ?
#
loop_
_entity_poly.entity_id
_entity_poly.type
_entity_poly.pdbx_seq_one_letter_code
_entity_poly.pdbx_strand_id
1 'polypeptide(L)'
;MDKIYTPENFESDTYKQWEEAGLFKPNYDESKESFSIALPPPNVTGSLHMGHAFQQTIMDTLIRYHRMKGDNTLWQCGTDHAGIATQMVVERKLAKEENLTRHDLGREEFINRIWKWKEQSGGTITKQMRRLGASVDWSRERFTMDEGLSKAVLEVFVRLYDEDLIYRGKRLVNWDPKLRTAISDLEVENKDVKGY
;
A
#
# COMPACT_ATOMS: atom_id res chain seq x y z
N MET A 1 36.51 -15.10 4.50
CA MET A 1 35.10 -15.18 4.92
C MET A 1 35.07 -15.50 6.39
N ASP A 2 34.35 -14.71 7.16
CA ASP A 2 34.14 -14.99 8.58
C ASP A 2 33.34 -16.30 8.73
N LYS A 3 33.62 -17.03 9.81
CA LYS A 3 32.94 -18.32 10.07
C LYS A 3 31.47 -18.18 10.44
N ILE A 4 31.03 -16.95 10.78
CA ILE A 4 29.67 -16.62 11.21
C ILE A 4 29.10 -15.62 10.23
N TYR A 5 27.88 -15.90 9.77
CA TYR A 5 27.10 -14.97 8.96
C TYR A 5 26.63 -13.79 9.81
N THR A 6 27.08 -12.59 9.47
CA THR A 6 26.70 -11.34 10.15
C THR A 6 26.01 -10.43 9.12
N PRO A 7 24.67 -10.45 9.06
CA PRO A 7 23.89 -9.75 8.01
C PRO A 7 24.21 -8.25 7.90
N GLU A 8 24.48 -7.62 9.04
CA GLU A 8 24.76 -6.19 9.13
C GLU A 8 26.02 -5.76 8.33
N ASN A 9 26.96 -6.69 8.10
CA ASN A 9 28.22 -6.38 7.46
C ASN A 9 28.12 -6.28 5.92
N PHE A 10 27.04 -6.77 5.30
CA PHE A 10 26.99 -6.81 3.84
C PHE A 10 25.59 -6.78 3.20
N GLU A 11 24.50 -7.13 3.90
CA GLU A 11 23.18 -7.19 3.26
C GLU A 11 22.73 -5.82 2.73
N SER A 12 22.87 -4.77 3.53
CA SER A 12 22.46 -3.42 3.15
C SER A 12 23.26 -2.88 1.96
N ASP A 13 24.58 -3.11 1.97
CA ASP A 13 25.45 -2.64 0.88
C ASP A 13 25.21 -3.43 -0.41
N THR A 14 25.02 -4.74 -0.30
CA THR A 14 24.69 -5.60 -1.44
C THR A 14 23.37 -5.18 -2.07
N TYR A 15 22.33 -4.96 -1.25
CA TYR A 15 21.04 -4.53 -1.75
C TYR A 15 21.12 -3.18 -2.46
N LYS A 16 21.84 -2.23 -1.88
CA LYS A 16 22.07 -0.92 -2.48
C LYS A 16 22.76 -1.02 -3.84
N GLN A 17 23.78 -1.86 -3.96
CA GLN A 17 24.46 -2.12 -5.23
C GLN A 17 23.49 -2.68 -6.29
N TRP A 18 22.61 -3.60 -5.93
CA TRP A 18 21.60 -4.15 -6.85
C TRP A 18 20.62 -3.10 -7.32
N GLU A 19 20.14 -2.24 -6.41
CA GLU A 19 19.20 -1.16 -6.73
C GLU A 19 19.86 -0.11 -7.63
N GLU A 20 21.10 0.33 -7.32
CA GLU A 20 21.86 1.29 -8.11
C GLU A 20 22.23 0.75 -9.50
N ALA A 21 22.54 -0.53 -9.61
CA ALA A 21 22.79 -1.20 -10.88
C ALA A 21 21.51 -1.45 -11.72
N GLY A 22 20.32 -1.14 -11.17
CA GLY A 22 19.05 -1.31 -11.86
C GLY A 22 18.64 -2.76 -12.12
N LEU A 23 19.16 -3.72 -11.33
CA LEU A 23 18.95 -5.16 -11.56
C LEU A 23 17.49 -5.61 -11.39
N PHE A 24 16.65 -4.77 -10.81
CA PHE A 24 15.23 -5.07 -10.56
C PHE A 24 14.31 -4.54 -11.67
N LYS A 25 14.85 -3.75 -12.60
CA LYS A 25 14.09 -3.19 -13.73
C LYS A 25 13.83 -4.24 -14.80
N PRO A 26 12.68 -4.19 -15.48
CA PRO A 26 12.45 -4.98 -16.70
C PRO A 26 13.45 -4.56 -17.79
N ASN A 27 13.82 -5.51 -18.64
CA ASN A 27 14.76 -5.24 -19.73
C ASN A 27 14.08 -4.71 -21.01
N TYR A 28 12.75 -4.72 -21.08
CA TYR A 28 11.92 -4.28 -22.20
C TYR A 28 12.27 -4.96 -23.56
N ASP A 29 12.83 -6.17 -23.49
CA ASP A 29 13.14 -6.96 -24.68
C ASP A 29 11.87 -7.71 -25.14
N GLU A 30 11.28 -7.25 -26.26
CA GLU A 30 10.03 -7.82 -26.81
C GLU A 30 10.20 -9.26 -27.32
N SER A 31 11.44 -9.74 -27.51
CA SER A 31 11.70 -11.12 -27.91
C SER A 31 11.57 -12.12 -26.76
N LYS A 32 11.47 -11.65 -25.53
CA LYS A 32 11.40 -12.47 -24.31
C LYS A 32 9.98 -12.56 -23.79
N GLU A 33 9.69 -13.68 -23.13
CA GLU A 33 8.43 -13.81 -22.39
C GLU A 33 8.34 -12.77 -21.28
N SER A 34 7.15 -12.20 -21.13
CA SER A 34 6.88 -11.23 -20.06
C SER A 34 6.27 -11.93 -18.85
N PHE A 35 6.82 -11.65 -17.68
CA PHE A 35 6.28 -12.09 -16.41
C PHE A 35 6.18 -10.93 -15.42
N SER A 36 4.98 -10.67 -14.92
CA SER A 36 4.78 -9.58 -13.97
C SER A 36 3.90 -9.99 -12.81
N ILE A 37 4.22 -9.45 -11.64
CA ILE A 37 3.40 -9.56 -10.43
C ILE A 37 3.10 -8.14 -9.94
N ALA A 38 1.83 -7.84 -9.68
CA ALA A 38 1.44 -6.67 -8.91
C ALA A 38 1.40 -7.04 -7.42
N LEU A 39 2.23 -6.40 -6.62
CA LEU A 39 2.19 -6.57 -5.17
C LEU A 39 0.89 -5.96 -4.65
N PRO A 40 0.06 -6.72 -3.91
CA PRO A 40 -1.03 -6.11 -3.14
C PRO A 40 -0.45 -5.01 -2.22
N PRO A 41 -0.83 -3.75 -2.42
CA PRO A 41 -0.13 -2.65 -1.77
C PRO A 41 -0.41 -2.64 -0.26
N PRO A 42 0.62 -2.67 0.59
CA PRO A 42 0.40 -2.57 2.03
C PRO A 42 -0.18 -1.21 2.42
N ASN A 43 -1.07 -1.23 3.40
CA ASN A 43 -1.70 -0.04 3.96
C ASN A 43 -0.68 0.83 4.71
N VAL A 44 -0.73 2.15 4.53
CA VAL A 44 0.13 3.10 5.28
C VAL A 44 -0.37 3.33 6.71
N THR A 45 -0.87 2.29 7.36
CA THR A 45 -1.38 2.32 8.74
C THR A 45 -0.33 1.98 9.80
N GLY A 46 0.85 1.52 9.38
CA GLY A 46 1.92 1.14 10.29
C GLY A 46 3.09 0.46 9.59
N SER A 47 3.74 -0.47 10.29
CA SER A 47 4.84 -1.28 9.79
C SER A 47 4.36 -2.61 9.21
N LEU A 48 5.19 -3.26 8.40
CA LEU A 48 4.93 -4.61 7.94
C LEU A 48 4.98 -5.63 9.10
N HIS A 49 4.25 -6.71 8.94
CA HIS A 49 4.26 -7.86 9.85
C HIS A 49 4.61 -9.16 9.10
N MET A 50 4.72 -10.27 9.82
CA MET A 50 5.13 -11.56 9.23
C MET A 50 4.27 -12.03 8.06
N GLY A 51 2.98 -11.72 8.04
CA GLY A 51 2.10 -12.04 6.90
C GLY A 51 2.54 -11.32 5.62
N HIS A 52 2.94 -10.06 5.71
CA HIS A 52 3.51 -9.32 4.57
C HIS A 52 4.85 -9.93 4.13
N ALA A 53 5.73 -10.28 5.08
CA ALA A 53 7.01 -10.87 4.76
C ALA A 53 6.84 -12.22 4.03
N PHE A 54 5.93 -13.07 4.50
CA PHE A 54 5.62 -14.35 3.88
C PHE A 54 5.09 -14.18 2.44
N GLN A 55 4.10 -13.33 2.25
CA GLN A 55 3.53 -13.04 0.94
C GLN A 55 4.60 -12.51 -0.03
N GLN A 56 5.40 -11.54 0.41
CA GLN A 56 6.44 -10.92 -0.40
C GLN A 56 7.54 -11.92 -0.76
N THR A 57 7.93 -12.81 0.16
CA THR A 57 8.93 -13.84 -0.10
C THR A 57 8.47 -14.81 -1.19
N ILE A 58 7.20 -15.22 -1.18
CA ILE A 58 6.65 -16.08 -2.25
C ILE A 58 6.71 -15.37 -3.60
N MET A 59 6.24 -14.12 -3.65
CA MET A 59 6.24 -13.35 -4.89
C MET A 59 7.66 -13.09 -5.41
N ASP A 60 8.57 -12.73 -4.52
CA ASP A 60 9.97 -12.48 -4.88
C ASP A 60 10.67 -13.74 -5.40
N THR A 61 10.35 -14.89 -4.84
CA THR A 61 10.87 -16.18 -5.33
C THR A 61 10.46 -16.42 -6.78
N LEU A 62 9.20 -16.17 -7.13
CA LEU A 62 8.71 -16.31 -8.51
C LEU A 62 9.37 -15.29 -9.45
N ILE A 63 9.45 -14.04 -9.04
CA ILE A 63 10.11 -12.97 -9.81
C ILE A 63 11.58 -13.32 -10.06
N ARG A 64 12.31 -13.77 -9.04
CA ARG A 64 13.72 -14.16 -9.16
C ARG A 64 13.91 -15.37 -10.07
N TYR A 65 13.02 -16.37 -9.97
CA TYR A 65 13.02 -17.52 -10.86
C TYR A 65 12.89 -17.10 -12.32
N HIS A 66 11.89 -16.29 -12.65
CA HIS A 66 11.66 -15.82 -14.01
C HIS A 66 12.79 -14.91 -14.51
N ARG A 67 13.36 -14.07 -13.64
CA ARG A 67 14.52 -13.24 -13.97
C ARG A 67 15.74 -14.10 -14.28
N MET A 68 15.99 -15.15 -13.51
CA MET A 68 17.09 -16.10 -13.75
C MET A 68 16.88 -16.93 -15.03
N LYS A 69 15.64 -17.24 -15.37
CA LYS A 69 15.27 -17.89 -16.63
C LYS A 69 15.53 -16.98 -17.85
N GLY A 70 15.65 -15.68 -17.63
CA GLY A 70 15.90 -14.68 -18.68
C GLY A 70 14.66 -13.97 -19.20
N ASP A 71 13.51 -14.19 -18.58
CA ASP A 71 12.25 -13.54 -18.93
C ASP A 71 12.31 -12.02 -18.64
N ASN A 72 11.46 -11.25 -19.34
CA ASN A 72 11.26 -9.83 -19.06
C ASN A 72 10.35 -9.68 -17.84
N THR A 73 10.95 -9.45 -16.65
CA THR A 73 10.23 -9.51 -15.39
C THR A 73 9.96 -8.14 -14.79
N LEU A 74 8.75 -7.93 -14.28
CA LEU A 74 8.38 -6.76 -13.50
C LEU A 74 7.68 -7.18 -12.20
N TRP A 75 8.21 -6.77 -11.08
CA TRP A 75 7.48 -6.75 -9.81
C TRP A 75 7.05 -5.32 -9.49
N GLN A 76 5.79 -5.03 -9.77
CA GLN A 76 5.20 -3.73 -9.51
C GLN A 76 4.87 -3.58 -8.03
N CYS A 77 5.36 -2.54 -7.38
CA CYS A 77 5.09 -2.24 -5.99
C CYS A 77 4.35 -0.90 -5.80
N GLY A 78 3.85 -0.72 -4.60
CA GLY A 78 3.20 0.49 -4.16
C GLY A 78 2.72 0.37 -2.72
N THR A 79 2.07 1.43 -2.23
CA THR A 79 1.43 1.49 -0.92
C THR A 79 0.00 1.98 -1.04
N ASP A 80 -0.87 1.51 -0.15
CA ASP A 80 -2.29 1.89 -0.12
C ASP A 80 -2.54 2.98 0.92
N HIS A 81 -3.32 3.97 0.54
CA HIS A 81 -3.77 5.04 1.43
C HIS A 81 -4.72 4.55 2.54
N ALA A 82 -5.37 3.41 2.37
CA ALA A 82 -6.28 2.75 3.33
C ALA A 82 -7.41 3.65 3.89
N GLY A 83 -7.65 4.81 3.33
CA GLY A 83 -8.75 5.73 3.61
C GLY A 83 -9.03 5.94 5.10
N ILE A 84 -10.18 5.46 5.57
CA ILE A 84 -10.67 5.63 6.94
C ILE A 84 -9.70 5.07 7.99
N ALA A 85 -9.08 3.92 7.74
CA ALA A 85 -8.15 3.30 8.69
C ALA A 85 -6.93 4.21 8.96
N THR A 86 -6.36 4.84 7.94
CA THR A 86 -5.28 5.81 8.10
C THR A 86 -5.72 7.04 8.87
N GLN A 87 -6.93 7.57 8.59
CA GLN A 87 -7.49 8.68 9.35
C GLN A 87 -7.65 8.32 10.83
N MET A 88 -8.17 7.14 11.14
CA MET A 88 -8.31 6.66 12.53
C MET A 88 -6.96 6.56 13.26
N VAL A 89 -5.91 6.11 12.57
CA VAL A 89 -4.56 6.06 13.17
C VAL A 89 -4.08 7.46 13.52
N VAL A 90 -4.24 8.42 12.60
CA VAL A 90 -3.84 9.83 12.82
C VAL A 90 -4.68 10.47 13.92
N GLU A 91 -6.00 10.23 13.97
CA GLU A 91 -6.87 10.72 15.04
C GLU A 91 -6.45 10.20 16.43
N ARG A 92 -6.16 8.88 16.51
CA ARG A 92 -5.71 8.30 17.79
C ARG A 92 -4.38 8.90 18.26
N LYS A 93 -3.47 9.14 17.32
CA LYS A 93 -2.18 9.80 17.59
C LYS A 93 -2.41 11.23 18.08
N LEU A 94 -3.23 11.99 17.38
CA LEU A 94 -3.60 13.37 17.73
C LEU A 94 -4.23 13.46 19.14
N ALA A 95 -5.19 12.58 19.43
CA ALA A 95 -5.83 12.52 20.74
C ALA A 95 -4.84 12.17 21.86
N LYS A 96 -3.89 11.25 21.60
CA LYS A 96 -2.90 10.80 22.58
C LYS A 96 -1.81 11.83 22.86
N GLU A 97 -1.32 12.51 21.81
CA GLU A 97 -0.15 13.38 21.89
C GLU A 97 -0.52 14.85 22.17
N GLU A 98 -1.64 15.30 21.64
CA GLU A 98 -2.05 16.71 21.67
C GLU A 98 -3.40 16.93 22.37
N ASN A 99 -4.11 15.85 22.72
CA ASN A 99 -5.48 15.89 23.30
C ASN A 99 -6.46 16.67 22.42
N LEU A 100 -6.32 16.57 21.08
CA LEU A 100 -7.14 17.21 20.09
C LEU A 100 -7.91 16.17 19.25
N THR A 101 -9.00 16.63 18.63
CA THR A 101 -9.76 15.86 17.63
C THR A 101 -9.53 16.45 16.24
N ARG A 102 -9.92 15.70 15.19
CA ARG A 102 -9.90 16.24 13.81
C ARG A 102 -10.81 17.48 13.64
N HIS A 103 -11.82 17.61 14.47
CA HIS A 103 -12.73 18.76 14.43
C HIS A 103 -12.09 20.03 15.00
N ASP A 104 -11.21 19.88 16.00
CA ASP A 104 -10.47 21.00 16.57
C ASP A 104 -9.42 21.56 15.59
N LEU A 105 -8.80 20.68 14.78
CA LEU A 105 -7.85 21.10 13.75
C LEU A 105 -8.52 21.70 12.51
N GLY A 106 -9.74 21.26 12.20
CA GLY A 106 -10.37 21.52 10.92
C GLY A 106 -9.80 20.64 9.78
N ARG A 107 -10.48 20.65 8.62
CA ARG A 107 -10.23 19.73 7.52
C ARG A 107 -8.81 19.87 6.95
N GLU A 108 -8.35 21.08 6.73
CA GLU A 108 -7.11 21.37 6.02
C GLU A 108 -5.89 20.88 6.81
N GLU A 109 -5.80 21.27 8.09
CA GLU A 109 -4.70 20.83 8.94
C GLU A 109 -4.75 19.34 9.24
N PHE A 110 -5.93 18.74 9.39
CA PHE A 110 -6.04 17.31 9.56
C PHE A 110 -5.53 16.53 8.33
N ILE A 111 -5.84 16.98 7.12
CA ILE A 111 -5.29 16.40 5.87
C ILE A 111 -3.77 16.54 5.84
N ASN A 112 -3.20 17.69 6.24
CA ASN A 112 -1.76 17.88 6.33
C ASN A 112 -1.11 16.88 7.28
N ARG A 113 -1.75 16.57 8.43
CA ARG A 113 -1.27 15.56 9.39
C ARG A 113 -1.30 14.15 8.78
N ILE A 114 -2.32 13.83 7.98
CA ILE A 114 -2.41 12.54 7.28
C ILE A 114 -1.30 12.40 6.25
N TRP A 115 -0.99 13.44 5.48
CA TRP A 115 0.12 13.41 4.52
C TRP A 115 1.48 13.24 5.20
N LYS A 116 1.72 13.93 6.31
CA LYS A 116 2.94 13.72 7.12
C LYS A 116 3.04 12.28 7.65
N TRP A 117 1.94 11.72 8.12
CA TRP A 117 1.89 10.32 8.52
C TRP A 117 2.21 9.37 7.37
N LYS A 118 1.61 9.60 6.19
CA LYS A 118 1.86 8.81 4.97
C LYS A 118 3.35 8.79 4.62
N GLU A 119 4.02 9.92 4.66
CA GLU A 119 5.46 10.01 4.39
C GLU A 119 6.28 9.16 5.37
N GLN A 120 5.97 9.25 6.65
CA GLN A 120 6.65 8.48 7.68
C GLN A 120 6.38 6.98 7.56
N SER A 121 5.12 6.58 7.47
CA SER A 121 4.71 5.18 7.43
C SER A 121 5.11 4.51 6.11
N GLY A 122 4.87 5.15 4.98
CA GLY A 122 5.28 4.64 3.67
C GLY A 122 6.79 4.46 3.57
N GLY A 123 7.57 5.43 4.06
CA GLY A 123 9.02 5.32 4.13
C GLY A 123 9.52 4.18 5.03
N THR A 124 8.79 3.84 6.10
CA THR A 124 9.09 2.68 6.95
C THR A 124 8.83 1.38 6.20
N ILE A 125 7.67 1.25 5.55
CA ILE A 125 7.28 0.07 4.77
C ILE A 125 8.31 -0.23 3.68
N THR A 126 8.68 0.75 2.88
CA THR A 126 9.65 0.56 1.79
C THR A 126 11.05 0.22 2.29
N LYS A 127 11.47 0.77 3.44
CA LYS A 127 12.72 0.36 4.10
C LYS A 127 12.68 -1.09 4.59
N GLN A 128 11.54 -1.52 5.15
CA GLN A 128 11.36 -2.91 5.58
C GLN A 128 11.39 -3.87 4.39
N MET A 129 10.77 -3.52 3.26
CA MET A 129 10.83 -4.31 2.04
C MET A 129 12.26 -4.44 1.50
N ARG A 130 13.03 -3.34 1.50
CA ARG A 130 14.46 -3.39 1.14
C ARG A 130 15.25 -4.26 2.09
N ARG A 131 14.94 -4.21 3.38
CA ARG A 131 15.61 -5.07 4.38
C ARG A 131 15.27 -6.55 4.22
N LEU A 132 14.09 -6.90 3.69
CA LEU A 132 13.73 -8.25 3.27
C LEU A 132 14.46 -8.69 1.98
N GLY A 133 15.09 -7.78 1.28
CA GLY A 133 15.72 -8.06 -0.01
C GLY A 133 14.77 -8.11 -1.19
N ALA A 134 13.56 -7.54 -1.06
CA ALA A 134 12.53 -7.56 -2.10
C ALA A 134 13.02 -6.95 -3.42
N SER A 135 12.98 -7.72 -4.51
CA SER A 135 13.52 -7.31 -5.81
C SER A 135 12.51 -6.58 -6.71
N VAL A 136 11.83 -5.59 -6.13
CA VAL A 136 10.84 -4.74 -6.81
C VAL A 136 11.52 -3.63 -7.63
N ASP A 137 10.88 -3.18 -8.68
CA ASP A 137 11.32 -1.99 -9.40
C ASP A 137 10.86 -0.72 -8.68
N TRP A 138 11.72 -0.18 -7.82
CA TRP A 138 11.44 1.03 -7.03
C TRP A 138 11.21 2.29 -7.87
N SER A 139 11.71 2.33 -9.11
CA SER A 139 11.49 3.48 -10.00
C SER A 139 10.02 3.59 -10.44
N ARG A 140 9.25 2.52 -10.25
CA ARG A 140 7.83 2.42 -10.58
C ARG A 140 6.92 2.36 -9.35
N GLU A 141 7.47 2.66 -8.16
CA GLU A 141 6.65 2.71 -6.93
C GLU A 141 5.45 3.64 -7.10
N ARG A 142 4.27 3.17 -6.67
CA ARG A 142 3.02 3.93 -6.72
C ARG A 142 2.40 4.06 -5.34
N PHE A 143 1.64 5.13 -5.17
CA PHE A 143 0.75 5.32 -4.04
C PHE A 143 -0.68 5.47 -4.55
N THR A 144 -1.63 4.76 -3.94
CA THR A 144 -3.01 4.68 -4.47
C THR A 144 -3.75 6.01 -4.56
N MET A 145 -3.24 7.09 -3.92
CA MET A 145 -3.73 8.46 -4.06
C MET A 145 -2.73 9.40 -4.74
N ASP A 146 -1.73 8.88 -5.45
CA ASP A 146 -0.86 9.75 -6.26
C ASP A 146 -1.65 10.44 -7.39
N GLU A 147 -1.07 11.49 -7.94
CA GLU A 147 -1.73 12.31 -8.97
C GLU A 147 -2.15 11.47 -10.20
N GLY A 148 -1.29 10.56 -10.65
CA GLY A 148 -1.56 9.72 -11.81
C GLY A 148 -2.69 8.74 -11.59
N LEU A 149 -2.71 8.04 -10.44
CA LEU A 149 -3.79 7.12 -10.08
C LEU A 149 -5.09 7.88 -9.78
N SER A 150 -5.03 9.05 -9.16
CA SER A 150 -6.21 9.90 -8.94
C SER A 150 -6.86 10.32 -10.26
N LYS A 151 -6.06 10.71 -11.26
CA LYS A 151 -6.56 11.00 -12.62
C LYS A 151 -7.18 9.75 -13.27
N ALA A 152 -6.52 8.60 -13.16
CA ALA A 152 -7.03 7.35 -13.72
C ALA A 152 -8.38 6.94 -13.10
N VAL A 153 -8.53 7.09 -11.78
CA VAL A 153 -9.81 6.81 -11.07
C VAL A 153 -10.93 7.70 -11.58
N LEU A 154 -10.68 9.01 -11.76
CA LEU A 154 -11.67 9.94 -12.29
C LEU A 154 -12.06 9.60 -13.73
N GLU A 155 -11.09 9.30 -14.57
CA GLU A 155 -11.32 8.91 -15.97
C GLU A 155 -12.17 7.64 -16.06
N VAL A 156 -11.82 6.60 -15.29
CA VAL A 156 -12.59 5.35 -15.25
C VAL A 156 -13.99 5.58 -14.74
N PHE A 157 -14.16 6.40 -13.69
CA PHE A 157 -15.48 6.71 -13.15
C PHE A 157 -16.40 7.37 -14.21
N VAL A 158 -15.87 8.35 -14.95
CA VAL A 158 -16.61 9.03 -16.02
C VAL A 158 -16.99 8.06 -17.13
N ARG A 159 -16.06 7.24 -17.60
CA ARG A 159 -16.32 6.24 -18.65
C ARG A 159 -17.40 5.23 -18.24
N LEU A 160 -17.35 4.72 -17.01
CA LEU A 160 -18.35 3.79 -16.50
C LEU A 160 -19.75 4.44 -16.42
N TYR A 161 -19.79 5.73 -16.13
CA TYR A 161 -21.05 6.49 -16.13
C TYR A 161 -21.58 6.68 -17.57
N ASP A 162 -20.73 7.06 -18.50
CA ASP A 162 -21.10 7.26 -19.91
C ASP A 162 -21.52 5.94 -20.60
N GLU A 163 -21.04 4.80 -20.12
CA GLU A 163 -21.40 3.46 -20.58
C GLU A 163 -22.63 2.88 -19.85
N ASP A 164 -23.31 3.66 -19.01
CA ASP A 164 -24.47 3.25 -18.17
C ASP A 164 -24.19 2.05 -17.25
N LEU A 165 -22.91 1.79 -16.93
CA LEU A 165 -22.50 0.71 -16.03
C LEU A 165 -22.61 1.08 -14.54
N ILE A 166 -22.64 2.37 -14.23
CA ILE A 166 -22.89 2.91 -12.90
C ILE A 166 -23.98 3.96 -12.95
N TYR A 167 -24.75 4.06 -11.88
CA TYR A 167 -25.82 5.05 -11.75
C TYR A 167 -25.96 5.53 -10.31
N ARG A 168 -26.56 6.69 -10.13
CA ARG A 168 -26.87 7.23 -8.80
C ARG A 168 -28.20 6.67 -8.31
N GLY A 169 -28.19 6.00 -7.17
CA GLY A 169 -29.38 5.42 -6.55
C GLY A 169 -29.36 5.56 -5.03
N LYS A 170 -30.52 5.30 -4.39
CA LYS A 170 -30.63 5.19 -2.94
C LYS A 170 -30.61 3.73 -2.54
N ARG A 171 -29.81 3.37 -1.54
CA ARG A 171 -29.74 2.03 -0.95
C ARG A 171 -29.69 2.15 0.57
N LEU A 172 -30.16 1.12 1.27
CA LEU A 172 -29.87 0.94 2.68
C LEU A 172 -28.39 0.61 2.83
N VAL A 173 -27.72 1.25 3.76
CA VAL A 173 -26.31 1.04 4.08
C VAL A 173 -26.16 0.90 5.58
N ASN A 174 -25.17 0.12 6.01
CA ASN A 174 -24.73 0.12 7.39
C ASN A 174 -23.99 1.45 7.66
N TRP A 175 -24.41 2.16 8.67
CA TRP A 175 -23.93 3.48 9.00
C TRP A 175 -23.36 3.54 10.40
N ASP A 176 -22.11 3.95 10.56
CA ASP A 176 -21.50 4.23 11.86
C ASP A 176 -21.73 5.72 12.24
N PRO A 177 -22.56 6.01 13.26
CA PRO A 177 -22.86 7.38 13.65
C PRO A 177 -21.69 8.10 14.33
N LYS A 178 -20.70 7.35 14.86
CA LYS A 178 -19.52 7.93 15.49
C LYS A 178 -18.49 8.34 14.43
N LEU A 179 -18.20 7.48 13.48
CA LEU A 179 -17.31 7.75 12.37
C LEU A 179 -17.99 8.58 11.27
N ARG A 180 -19.32 8.62 11.27
CA ARG A 180 -20.16 9.31 10.26
C ARG A 180 -19.85 8.85 8.85
N THR A 181 -19.77 7.54 8.67
CA THR A 181 -19.50 6.90 7.38
C THR A 181 -20.28 5.61 7.21
N ALA A 182 -20.46 5.19 5.96
CA ALA A 182 -20.90 3.85 5.65
C ALA A 182 -19.77 2.85 5.94
N ILE A 183 -20.12 1.67 6.43
CA ILE A 183 -19.21 0.56 6.70
C ILE A 183 -19.65 -0.67 5.90
N SER A 184 -18.73 -1.57 5.64
CA SER A 184 -19.00 -2.80 4.90
C SER A 184 -19.81 -3.78 5.76
N ASP A 185 -20.54 -4.69 5.11
CA ASP A 185 -21.29 -5.75 5.81
C ASP A 185 -20.39 -6.67 6.64
N LEU A 186 -19.11 -6.81 6.25
CA LEU A 186 -18.12 -7.61 6.97
C LEU A 186 -17.67 -6.99 8.30
N GLU A 187 -17.92 -5.69 8.50
CA GLU A 187 -17.57 -4.94 9.70
C GLU A 187 -18.73 -4.87 10.71
N VAL A 188 -19.90 -5.45 10.35
CA VAL A 188 -21.13 -5.39 11.17
C VAL A 188 -21.32 -6.71 11.93
N GLU A 189 -21.38 -6.61 13.25
CA GLU A 189 -21.82 -7.70 14.10
C GLU A 189 -23.32 -7.62 14.39
N ASN A 190 -24.06 -8.64 14.01
CA ASN A 190 -25.49 -8.74 14.35
C ASN A 190 -25.64 -9.22 15.79
N LYS A 191 -26.44 -8.51 16.58
CA LYS A 191 -26.76 -8.87 17.99
C LYS A 191 -28.27 -8.83 18.19
N ASP A 192 -28.78 -9.90 18.81
CA ASP A 192 -30.17 -9.93 19.23
C ASP A 192 -30.36 -9.02 20.46
N VAL A 193 -31.30 -8.09 20.34
CA VAL A 193 -31.69 -7.21 21.43
C VAL A 193 -33.20 -7.32 21.68
N LYS A 194 -33.63 -7.21 22.96
CA LYS A 194 -35.06 -7.16 23.26
C LYS A 194 -35.64 -5.88 22.65
N GLY A 195 -36.63 -6.06 21.78
CA GLY A 195 -37.46 -4.96 21.29
C GLY A 195 -38.38 -4.41 22.40
N TYR A 196 -38.90 -3.23 22.18
CA TYR A 196 -39.90 -2.61 23.01
C TYR A 196 -41.28 -3.06 22.57
#